data_a7846bb29528c572d875ba4688451044
#
_entry.id   a7846bb29528c572d875ba4688451044
#
_cell.length_a   1.000
_cell.length_b   1.000
_cell.length_c   1.000
_cell.angle_alpha   90.00
_cell.angle_beta   90.00
_cell.angle_gamma   90.00
#
_symmetry.space_group_name_H-M   'P 1'
#
loop_
_entity.id
_entity.type
_entity.pdbx_description
1 polymer ?
#
loop_
_entity_poly.entity_id
_entity_poly.type
_entity_poly.pdbx_seq_one_letter_code
_entity_poly.pdbx_strand_id
1 'polypeptide(L)'
;MQDKPFEMMTLNDYHTAINAKVQGTWNLHRASQEFQKQPLDFFTMLSSTSGVVGNKGQANYAAANTFLDAFASYRKTLGLRANTVDLGLIEDVGYVAEQDSGLDIRFDKRQWTPINESVLRKILTYSILQQDASASINANSSTEMITGIGFPLPKGDSDLAREPRFSYLFNGRGGSKAGGMDDGVGSDQSDQAIKQFRMMQKSEADAASLCNACVEVVSERFVKILRLETEPEPGRPLMAYGLDSLSAVELRNWIRVKLGVELTTLDITNAGSLITLCEKVVSKLPQSESAEKKIG
;
A
#
# COMPACT_ATOMS: atom_id res chain seq x y z
N MET A 1 -7.80 15.78 0.96
CA MET A 1 -6.44 15.33 0.59
C MET A 1 -6.25 15.54 -0.89
N GLN A 2 -5.05 15.94 -1.33
CA GLN A 2 -4.74 16.03 -2.77
C GLN A 2 -3.69 14.97 -3.06
N ASP A 3 -4.16 13.79 -3.47
CA ASP A 3 -3.29 12.68 -3.80
C ASP A 3 -2.62 12.94 -5.15
N LYS A 4 -1.30 13.11 -5.14
CA LYS A 4 -0.48 13.39 -6.33
C LYS A 4 0.85 12.65 -6.24
N PRO A 5 1.45 12.18 -7.35
CA PRO A 5 2.85 11.76 -7.37
C PRO A 5 3.74 12.86 -6.79
N PHE A 6 4.78 12.48 -6.06
CA PHE A 6 5.65 13.46 -5.37
C PHE A 6 6.23 14.50 -6.32
N GLU A 7 6.62 14.08 -7.53
CA GLU A 7 7.18 14.96 -8.56
C GLU A 7 6.17 16.02 -9.07
N MET A 8 4.87 15.79 -8.86
CA MET A 8 3.80 16.70 -9.25
C MET A 8 3.26 17.53 -8.08
N MET A 9 3.74 17.28 -6.86
CA MET A 9 3.33 18.05 -5.70
C MET A 9 3.92 19.45 -5.76
N THR A 10 3.06 20.44 -5.59
CA THR A 10 3.50 21.80 -5.33
C THR A 10 3.92 21.92 -3.86
N LEU A 11 4.71 22.96 -3.54
CA LEU A 11 5.07 23.27 -2.15
C LEU A 11 3.82 23.45 -1.27
N ASN A 12 2.76 24.04 -1.82
CA ASN A 12 1.50 24.22 -1.10
C ASN A 12 0.80 22.89 -0.82
N ASP A 13 0.77 21.96 -1.79
CA ASP A 13 0.22 20.61 -1.58
C ASP A 13 0.97 19.89 -0.44
N TYR A 14 2.30 20.01 -0.44
CA TYR A 14 3.15 19.44 0.59
C TYR A 14 2.85 20.03 1.97
N HIS A 15 2.84 21.34 2.09
CA HIS A 15 2.61 22.04 3.36
C HIS A 15 1.20 21.84 3.92
N THR A 16 0.21 21.53 3.10
CA THR A 16 -1.16 21.29 3.58
C THR A 16 -1.23 20.17 4.62
N ALA A 17 -0.51 19.05 4.40
CA ALA A 17 -0.46 17.95 5.37
C ALA A 17 0.51 18.26 6.52
N ILE A 18 1.68 18.83 6.22
CA ILE A 18 2.73 19.11 7.18
C ILE A 18 2.28 20.14 8.22
N ASN A 19 1.66 21.26 7.79
CA ASN A 19 1.26 22.31 8.72
C ASN A 19 0.22 21.80 9.72
N ALA A 20 -0.75 21.01 9.29
CA ALA A 20 -1.77 20.51 10.19
C ALA A 20 -1.18 19.54 11.23
N LYS A 21 -0.40 18.58 10.80
CA LYS A 21 0.07 17.49 11.68
C LYS A 21 1.38 17.85 12.40
N VAL A 22 2.37 18.40 11.71
CA VAL A 22 3.67 18.71 12.31
C VAL A 22 3.59 19.99 13.12
N GLN A 23 3.24 21.11 12.48
CA GLN A 23 3.20 22.40 13.15
C GLN A 23 2.11 22.45 14.23
N GLY A 24 0.93 21.88 13.92
CA GLY A 24 -0.17 21.78 14.89
C GLY A 24 0.22 21.00 16.14
N THR A 25 0.91 19.87 15.99
CA THR A 25 1.39 19.07 17.12
C THR A 25 2.42 19.80 17.95
N TRP A 26 3.40 20.47 17.30
CA TRP A 26 4.35 21.31 18.02
C TRP A 26 3.66 22.44 18.80
N ASN A 27 2.67 23.09 18.23
CA ASN A 27 1.94 24.17 18.90
C ASN A 27 1.20 23.66 20.13
N LEU A 28 0.49 22.51 20.02
CA LEU A 28 -0.19 21.89 21.15
C LEU A 28 0.80 21.44 22.23
N HIS A 29 1.92 20.85 21.86
CA HIS A 29 2.96 20.46 22.80
C HIS A 29 3.48 21.67 23.58
N ARG A 30 3.89 22.74 22.90
CA ARG A 30 4.41 23.95 23.53
C ARG A 30 3.35 24.57 24.46
N ALA A 31 2.12 24.72 23.97
CA ALA A 31 1.02 25.23 24.76
C ALA A 31 0.76 24.40 26.03
N SER A 32 0.82 23.05 25.90
CA SER A 32 0.64 22.17 27.06
C SER A 32 1.76 22.31 28.09
N GLN A 33 2.99 22.66 27.68
CA GLN A 33 4.11 22.88 28.60
C GLN A 33 4.06 24.27 29.24
N GLU A 34 3.59 25.27 28.50
CA GLU A 34 3.61 26.68 28.94
C GLU A 34 2.41 27.03 29.81
N PHE A 35 1.24 26.58 29.44
CA PHE A 35 -0.02 27.05 30.07
C PHE A 35 -0.65 26.07 31.05
N GLN A 36 -0.25 24.79 31.05
CA GLN A 36 -0.82 23.80 31.97
C GLN A 36 -0.01 23.66 33.24
N LYS A 37 -0.68 23.79 34.39
CA LYS A 37 -0.08 23.64 35.73
C LYS A 37 0.11 22.17 36.13
N GLN A 38 -0.67 21.29 35.56
CA GLN A 38 -0.63 19.85 35.82
C GLN A 38 -0.26 19.10 34.53
N PRO A 39 0.47 17.98 34.62
CA PRO A 39 0.72 17.13 33.46
C PRO A 39 -0.60 16.67 32.82
N LEU A 40 -0.58 16.56 31.48
CA LEU A 40 -1.72 15.98 30.77
C LEU A 40 -1.92 14.52 31.15
N ASP A 41 -3.18 14.09 31.30
CA ASP A 41 -3.48 12.70 31.54
C ASP A 41 -3.24 11.82 30.32
N PHE A 42 -3.38 12.40 29.13
CA PHE A 42 -3.05 11.75 27.88
C PHE A 42 -2.72 12.77 26.78
N PHE A 43 -1.98 12.34 25.76
CA PHE A 43 -1.72 13.07 24.52
C PHE A 43 -1.73 12.08 23.37
N THR A 44 -2.89 11.84 22.80
CA THR A 44 -3.09 10.91 21.69
C THR A 44 -3.06 11.66 20.37
N MET A 45 -2.24 11.18 19.43
CA MET A 45 -2.14 11.71 18.08
C MET A 45 -2.72 10.70 17.10
N LEU A 46 -3.62 11.16 16.23
CA LEU A 46 -4.20 10.32 15.18
C LEU A 46 -3.27 10.34 13.96
N SER A 47 -2.51 9.27 13.85
CA SER A 47 -1.63 8.97 12.72
C SER A 47 -2.38 8.15 11.66
N SER A 48 -1.67 7.48 10.79
CA SER A 48 -2.25 6.64 9.75
C SER A 48 -1.28 5.53 9.36
N THR A 49 -1.81 4.36 9.02
CA THR A 49 -1.04 3.27 8.42
C THR A 49 -0.27 3.69 7.17
N SER A 50 -0.66 4.78 6.49
CA SER A 50 0.16 5.35 5.41
C SER A 50 1.48 5.93 5.89
N GLY A 51 1.65 6.30 7.16
CA GLY A 51 2.95 6.64 7.76
C GLY A 51 3.86 5.42 7.91
N VAL A 52 3.27 4.24 8.05
CA VAL A 52 3.97 2.97 8.29
C VAL A 52 4.41 2.30 7.00
N VAL A 53 3.50 2.15 6.03
CA VAL A 53 3.75 1.40 4.79
C VAL A 53 3.80 2.27 3.54
N GLY A 54 3.53 3.56 3.68
CA GLY A 54 3.34 4.46 2.56
C GLY A 54 1.97 4.30 1.90
N ASN A 55 1.60 5.28 1.10
CA ASN A 55 0.47 5.17 0.19
C ASN A 55 0.78 5.97 -1.09
N LYS A 56 0.43 5.40 -2.23
CA LYS A 56 0.70 6.03 -3.53
C LYS A 56 0.04 7.40 -3.61
N GLY A 57 0.80 8.39 -4.06
CA GLY A 57 0.32 9.76 -4.17
C GLY A 57 0.21 10.54 -2.86
N GLN A 58 0.56 9.96 -1.72
CA GLN A 58 0.41 10.57 -0.39
C GLN A 58 1.73 10.79 0.35
N ALA A 59 2.80 11.10 -0.36
CA ALA A 59 4.12 11.28 0.25
C ALA A 59 4.15 12.33 1.38
N ASN A 60 3.46 13.45 1.20
CA ASN A 60 3.29 14.49 2.22
C ASN A 60 2.51 14.00 3.44
N TYR A 61 1.43 13.27 3.21
CA TYR A 61 0.60 12.72 4.27
C TYR A 61 1.33 11.61 5.03
N ALA A 62 2.02 10.71 4.34
CA ALA A 62 2.86 9.67 4.95
C ALA A 62 3.95 10.30 5.82
N ALA A 63 4.70 11.29 5.31
CA ALA A 63 5.73 12.00 6.06
C ALA A 63 5.18 12.68 7.32
N ALA A 64 4.02 13.32 7.22
CA ALA A 64 3.38 13.98 8.35
C ALA A 64 2.93 12.99 9.44
N ASN A 65 2.46 11.79 9.06
CA ASN A 65 2.06 10.75 10.01
C ASN A 65 3.28 10.10 10.67
N THR A 66 4.32 9.73 9.92
CA THR A 66 5.58 9.21 10.47
C THR A 66 6.20 10.19 11.48
N PHE A 67 6.07 11.51 11.25
CA PHE A 67 6.48 12.52 12.24
C PHE A 67 5.72 12.34 13.55
N LEU A 68 4.39 12.09 13.53
CA LEU A 68 3.60 11.92 14.77
C LEU A 68 4.11 10.75 15.59
N ASP A 69 4.47 9.64 14.94
CA ASP A 69 4.97 8.43 15.60
C ASP A 69 6.32 8.69 16.30
N ALA A 70 7.23 9.35 15.58
CA ALA A 70 8.49 9.80 16.15
C ALA A 70 8.28 10.81 17.29
N PHE A 71 7.29 11.70 17.15
CA PHE A 71 7.00 12.71 18.16
C PHE A 71 6.40 12.13 19.44
N ALA A 72 5.60 11.05 19.35
CA ALA A 72 5.13 10.33 20.54
C ALA A 72 6.33 9.75 21.31
N SER A 73 7.27 9.13 20.61
CA SER A 73 8.51 8.62 21.20
C SER A 73 9.34 9.75 21.81
N TYR A 74 9.47 10.89 21.13
CA TYR A 74 10.14 12.07 21.66
C TYR A 74 9.52 12.57 22.98
N ARG A 75 8.17 12.70 23.03
CA ARG A 75 7.50 13.11 24.27
C ARG A 75 7.76 12.13 25.41
N LYS A 76 7.80 10.82 25.13
CA LYS A 76 8.12 9.80 26.13
C LYS A 76 9.54 9.98 26.70
N THR A 77 10.53 10.36 25.88
CA THR A 77 11.90 10.65 26.38
C THR A 77 11.93 11.83 27.33
N LEU A 78 10.97 12.76 27.22
CA LEU A 78 10.81 13.88 28.14
C LEU A 78 10.00 13.53 29.41
N GLY A 79 9.62 12.26 29.59
CA GLY A 79 8.74 11.83 30.69
C GLY A 79 7.28 12.27 30.52
N LEU A 80 6.87 12.69 29.34
CA LEU A 80 5.53 13.15 29.03
C LEU A 80 4.68 12.03 28.42
N ARG A 81 3.42 11.97 28.79
CA ARG A 81 2.47 11.03 28.19
C ARG A 81 2.25 11.35 26.72
N ALA A 82 2.33 10.33 25.86
CA ALA A 82 1.98 10.39 24.47
C ALA A 82 1.87 9.01 23.85
N ASN A 83 1.02 8.91 22.85
CA ASN A 83 1.01 7.81 21.89
C ASN A 83 0.45 8.27 20.53
N THR A 84 0.66 7.44 19.52
CA THR A 84 0.01 7.55 18.22
C THR A 84 -0.93 6.37 17.99
N VAL A 85 -1.95 6.63 17.19
CA VAL A 85 -2.84 5.62 16.65
C VAL A 85 -2.76 5.70 15.13
N ASP A 86 -2.10 4.72 14.53
CA ASP A 86 -2.02 4.56 13.09
C ASP A 86 -3.31 3.94 12.58
N LEU A 87 -4.23 4.82 12.20
CA LEU A 87 -5.55 4.41 11.76
C LEU A 87 -5.47 3.77 10.37
N GLY A 88 -6.07 2.58 10.26
CA GLY A 88 -6.39 1.96 8.98
C GLY A 88 -7.61 2.62 8.32
N LEU A 89 -8.31 1.86 7.48
CA LEU A 89 -9.52 2.31 6.80
C LEU A 89 -10.67 2.49 7.79
N ILE A 90 -11.21 3.71 7.90
CA ILE A 90 -12.42 3.99 8.67
C ILE A 90 -13.62 3.93 7.72
N GLU A 91 -14.62 3.09 8.03
CA GLU A 91 -15.71 2.76 7.13
C GLU A 91 -16.91 3.72 7.26
N ASP A 92 -17.33 4.02 8.50
CA ASP A 92 -18.63 4.67 8.76
C ASP A 92 -18.54 6.18 8.92
N VAL A 93 -17.36 6.74 9.18
CA VAL A 93 -17.17 8.14 9.51
C VAL A 93 -15.89 8.72 8.90
N GLY A 94 -15.86 10.02 8.66
CA GLY A 94 -14.69 10.74 8.20
C GLY A 94 -14.53 10.76 6.68
N TYR A 95 -13.32 11.09 6.24
CA TYR A 95 -13.00 11.40 4.84
C TYR A 95 -13.41 10.32 3.82
N VAL A 96 -13.31 9.06 4.20
CA VAL A 96 -13.66 7.94 3.32
C VAL A 96 -15.16 7.79 3.17
N ALA A 97 -15.89 7.94 4.27
CA ALA A 97 -17.35 7.84 4.29
C ALA A 97 -18.04 9.01 3.56
N GLU A 98 -17.40 10.18 3.54
CA GLU A 98 -17.92 11.39 2.88
C GLU A 98 -17.68 11.40 1.37
N GLN A 99 -16.74 10.60 0.88
CA GLN A 99 -16.48 10.47 -0.56
C GLN A 99 -17.23 9.25 -1.12
N ASP A 100 -18.34 9.55 -1.77
CA ASP A 100 -19.20 8.56 -2.41
C ASP A 100 -18.41 7.57 -3.29
N SER A 101 -18.49 6.30 -2.94
CA SER A 101 -18.27 5.09 -3.75
C SER A 101 -16.89 4.75 -4.33
N GLY A 102 -15.83 5.53 -4.18
CA GLY A 102 -14.55 5.24 -4.86
C GLY A 102 -13.42 4.68 -3.98
N LEU A 103 -13.44 4.91 -2.68
CA LEU A 103 -12.34 4.58 -1.77
C LEU A 103 -12.39 3.17 -1.18
N ASP A 104 -13.59 2.60 -1.02
CA ASP A 104 -13.78 1.21 -0.53
C ASP A 104 -13.05 0.18 -1.42
N ILE A 105 -12.84 0.52 -2.68
CA ILE A 105 -12.19 -0.33 -3.66
C ILE A 105 -10.65 -0.20 -3.64
N ARG A 106 -10.07 0.85 -3.04
CA ARG A 106 -8.60 1.07 -2.99
C ARG A 106 -7.89 0.19 -1.97
N PHE A 107 -8.62 -0.41 -1.03
CA PHE A 107 -8.05 -1.22 0.03
C PHE A 107 -8.37 -2.69 -0.19
N ASP A 108 -7.36 -3.54 -0.24
CA ASP A 108 -7.53 -4.98 -0.30
C ASP A 108 -8.09 -5.48 1.04
N LYS A 109 -9.37 -5.84 1.07
CA LYS A 109 -10.07 -6.33 2.28
C LYS A 109 -9.42 -7.58 2.91
N ARG A 110 -8.55 -8.26 2.18
CA ARG A 110 -7.76 -9.38 2.73
C ARG A 110 -6.61 -8.90 3.62
N GLN A 111 -6.11 -7.70 3.39
CA GLN A 111 -5.00 -7.10 4.13
C GLN A 111 -5.49 -6.08 5.18
N TRP A 112 -6.58 -5.41 4.86
CA TRP A 112 -7.12 -4.32 5.67
C TRP A 112 -8.49 -4.70 6.21
N THR A 113 -8.62 -4.64 7.53
CA THR A 113 -9.90 -4.78 8.23
C THR A 113 -10.49 -3.39 8.42
N PRO A 114 -11.64 -3.07 7.82
CA PRO A 114 -12.28 -1.78 8.03
C PRO A 114 -12.61 -1.54 9.49
N ILE A 115 -12.43 -0.30 9.92
CA ILE A 115 -12.69 0.15 11.29
C ILE A 115 -14.03 0.90 11.29
N ASN A 116 -15.06 0.32 11.88
CA ASN A 116 -16.32 1.00 12.11
C ASN A 116 -16.25 1.90 13.36
N GLU A 117 -17.26 2.75 13.55
CA GLU A 117 -17.30 3.69 14.67
C GLU A 117 -17.18 3.01 16.04
N SER A 118 -17.80 1.85 16.23
CA SER A 118 -17.73 1.11 17.49
C SER A 118 -16.30 0.65 17.81
N VAL A 119 -15.60 0.14 16.80
CA VAL A 119 -14.19 -0.27 16.92
C VAL A 119 -13.29 0.95 17.12
N LEU A 120 -13.53 2.03 16.39
CA LEU A 120 -12.79 3.29 16.55
C LEU A 120 -12.87 3.81 17.98
N ARG A 121 -14.07 3.82 18.57
CA ARG A 121 -14.27 4.23 19.97
C ARG A 121 -13.46 3.35 20.94
N LYS A 122 -13.41 2.05 20.73
CA LYS A 122 -12.60 1.13 21.55
C LYS A 122 -11.10 1.40 21.42
N ILE A 123 -10.64 1.63 20.18
CA ILE A 123 -9.24 1.98 19.89
C ILE A 123 -8.86 3.27 20.65
N LEU A 124 -9.67 4.32 20.54
CA LEU A 124 -9.42 5.59 21.23
C LEU A 124 -9.47 5.44 22.75
N THR A 125 -10.43 4.71 23.28
CA THR A 125 -10.48 4.41 24.71
C THR A 125 -9.23 3.70 25.19
N TYR A 126 -8.79 2.66 24.47
CA TYR A 126 -7.58 1.94 24.82
C TYR A 126 -6.33 2.84 24.69
N SER A 127 -6.24 3.65 23.65
CA SER A 127 -5.17 4.62 23.45
C SER A 127 -5.03 5.60 24.62
N ILE A 128 -6.14 6.06 25.18
CA ILE A 128 -6.14 6.95 26.34
C ILE A 128 -5.71 6.19 27.59
N LEU A 129 -6.36 5.06 27.88
CA LEU A 129 -6.14 4.31 29.13
C LEU A 129 -4.72 3.74 29.24
N GLN A 130 -4.09 3.32 28.14
CA GLN A 130 -2.73 2.81 28.19
C GLN A 130 -1.66 3.85 28.56
N GLN A 131 -1.99 5.15 28.54
CA GLN A 131 -1.10 6.22 28.98
C GLN A 131 -1.15 6.48 30.49
N ASP A 132 -2.09 5.87 31.20
CA ASP A 132 -2.14 5.96 32.66
C ASP A 132 -0.95 5.20 33.26
N ALA A 133 -0.19 5.87 34.11
CA ALA A 133 0.99 5.30 34.77
C ALA A 133 0.61 4.12 35.70
N SER A 134 -0.63 4.07 36.19
CA SER A 134 -1.13 2.97 37.03
C SER A 134 -1.45 1.71 36.23
N ALA A 135 -1.75 1.87 34.93
CA ALA A 135 -2.04 0.77 34.01
C ALA A 135 -0.78 0.24 33.29
N SER A 136 0.39 0.82 33.55
CA SER A 136 1.66 0.45 32.94
C SER A 136 2.15 -0.93 33.45
N ILE A 137 1.48 -1.97 33.00
CA ILE A 137 1.86 -3.38 33.29
C ILE A 137 3.09 -3.79 32.47
N ASN A 138 3.48 -3.03 31.44
CA ASN A 138 4.63 -3.33 30.60
C ASN A 138 5.45 -2.08 30.28
N ALA A 139 6.67 -2.02 30.82
CA ALA A 139 7.68 -1.01 30.48
C ALA A 139 8.04 -0.98 28.99
N ASN A 140 7.58 -1.95 28.22
CA ASN A 140 7.78 -2.11 26.78
C ASN A 140 6.57 -1.74 25.91
N SER A 141 5.56 -1.03 26.46
CA SER A 141 4.44 -0.58 25.63
C SER A 141 4.95 0.38 24.56
N SER A 142 4.73 0.02 23.30
CA SER A 142 5.01 0.90 22.16
C SER A 142 4.21 2.20 22.29
N THR A 143 4.83 3.30 21.89
CA THR A 143 4.12 4.58 21.74
C THR A 143 3.23 4.61 20.50
N GLU A 144 3.34 3.61 19.65
CA GLU A 144 2.70 3.49 18.35
C GLU A 144 1.70 2.32 18.39
N MET A 145 0.46 2.59 18.01
CA MET A 145 -0.61 1.59 17.91
C MET A 145 -1.08 1.51 16.47
N ILE A 146 -0.73 0.43 15.78
CA ILE A 146 -1.13 0.19 14.40
C ILE A 146 -2.44 -0.58 14.38
N THR A 147 -3.42 -0.10 13.60
CA THR A 147 -4.79 -0.64 13.59
C THR A 147 -5.29 -0.95 12.18
N GLY A 148 -6.39 -1.70 12.08
CA GLY A 148 -7.02 -1.99 10.79
C GLY A 148 -6.25 -2.95 9.91
N ILE A 149 -5.34 -3.76 10.46
CA ILE A 149 -4.62 -4.80 9.73
C ILE A 149 -5.34 -6.13 9.89
N GLY A 150 -5.59 -6.81 8.75
CA GLY A 150 -6.17 -8.14 8.74
C GLY A 150 -5.19 -9.21 9.27
N PHE A 151 -5.73 -10.27 9.85
CA PHE A 151 -4.94 -11.42 10.28
C PHE A 151 -5.69 -12.73 10.01
N PRO A 152 -5.03 -13.74 9.43
CA PRO A 152 -3.66 -13.75 8.92
C PRO A 152 -3.52 -12.91 7.64
N LEU A 153 -2.34 -12.32 7.42
CA LEU A 153 -2.06 -11.60 6.19
C LEU A 153 -1.84 -12.58 5.02
N PRO A 154 -2.38 -12.30 3.84
CA PRO A 154 -2.18 -13.13 2.67
C PRO A 154 -0.71 -13.14 2.24
N LYS A 155 -0.20 -14.31 1.88
CA LYS A 155 1.13 -14.44 1.27
C LYS A 155 1.07 -13.83 -0.13
N GLY A 156 1.97 -12.93 -0.45
CA GLY A 156 2.05 -12.35 -1.79
C GLY A 156 2.64 -10.95 -1.80
N ASP A 157 2.51 -10.28 -2.94
CA ASP A 157 3.04 -8.93 -3.15
C ASP A 157 2.04 -7.90 -2.58
N SER A 158 2.20 -7.62 -1.30
CA SER A 158 1.42 -6.60 -0.59
C SER A 158 2.34 -5.52 -0.02
N ASP A 159 1.83 -4.30 0.10
CA ASP A 159 2.59 -3.22 0.72
C ASP A 159 2.95 -3.57 2.18
N LEU A 160 2.08 -4.30 2.87
CA LEU A 160 2.34 -4.81 4.22
C LEU A 160 3.48 -5.85 4.26
N ALA A 161 3.64 -6.67 3.19
CA ALA A 161 4.70 -7.67 3.14
C ALA A 161 6.11 -7.07 3.02
N ARG A 162 6.20 -5.80 2.59
CA ARG A 162 7.46 -5.07 2.49
C ARG A 162 7.91 -4.47 3.80
N GLU A 163 7.02 -4.37 4.77
CA GLU A 163 7.30 -3.82 6.09
C GLU A 163 7.72 -4.94 7.07
N PRO A 164 8.98 -4.97 7.50
CA PRO A 164 9.49 -6.04 8.37
C PRO A 164 8.72 -6.21 9.68
N ARG A 165 8.12 -5.14 10.21
CA ARG A 165 7.31 -5.16 11.44
C ARG A 165 6.13 -6.11 11.36
N PHE A 166 5.61 -6.36 10.14
CA PHE A 166 4.47 -7.25 9.91
C PHE A 166 4.86 -8.68 9.54
N SER A 167 6.16 -9.00 9.52
CA SER A 167 6.65 -10.35 9.16
C SER A 167 5.98 -11.48 9.98
N TYR A 168 5.67 -11.22 11.24
CA TYR A 168 4.96 -12.15 12.11
C TYR A 168 3.52 -12.45 11.68
N LEU A 169 2.86 -11.50 11.02
CA LEU A 169 1.47 -11.64 10.59
C LEU A 169 1.33 -12.52 9.34
N PHE A 170 2.42 -12.71 8.58
CA PHE A 170 2.47 -13.62 7.43
C PHE A 170 2.84 -15.04 7.81
N ASN A 171 3.52 -15.21 8.93
CA ASN A 171 3.90 -16.50 9.45
C ASN A 171 2.76 -17.07 10.30
N GLY A 172 1.69 -17.51 9.69
CA GLY A 172 0.84 -18.51 10.32
C GLY A 172 1.74 -19.67 10.71
N ARG A 173 1.98 -19.85 12.01
CA ARG A 173 2.82 -20.85 12.69
C ARG A 173 3.35 -21.94 11.75
N GLY A 174 4.62 -21.84 11.41
CA GLY A 174 5.33 -22.99 10.90
C GLY A 174 5.35 -24.06 11.96
N GLY A 175 4.81 -25.22 11.66
CA GLY A 175 5.02 -26.44 12.42
C GLY A 175 3.78 -26.94 13.17
N SER A 176 2.86 -27.53 12.44
CA SER A 176 2.28 -28.83 12.79
C SER A 176 1.53 -29.34 11.57
N LYS A 177 2.05 -30.38 10.97
CA LYS A 177 1.28 -31.26 10.09
C LYS A 177 0.14 -31.86 10.93
N ALA A 178 -1.05 -31.31 10.77
CA ALA A 178 -2.29 -31.99 11.08
C ALA A 178 -3.19 -31.78 9.85
N GLY A 179 -3.54 -32.87 9.24
CA GLY A 179 -4.30 -32.92 8.01
C GLY A 179 -5.66 -32.27 8.15
N GLY A 180 -6.14 -31.72 7.09
CA GLY A 180 -7.54 -31.37 6.96
C GLY A 180 -7.77 -30.20 6.01
N MET A 181 -8.25 -30.54 4.83
CA MET A 181 -9.02 -29.75 3.90
C MET A 181 -8.36 -28.49 3.33
N ASP A 182 -7.83 -28.70 2.16
CA ASP A 182 -7.65 -27.73 1.09
C ASP A 182 -9.03 -27.15 0.71
N ASP A 183 -9.45 -26.11 1.43
CA ASP A 183 -10.54 -25.28 0.96
C ASP A 183 -9.95 -24.37 -0.13
N GLY A 184 -10.12 -24.82 -1.37
CA GLY A 184 -9.78 -24.11 -2.59
C GLY A 184 -10.49 -22.75 -2.66
N VAL A 185 -9.82 -21.74 -2.20
CA VAL A 185 -10.12 -20.36 -2.54
C VAL A 185 -9.04 -19.88 -3.51
N GLY A 186 -9.40 -19.98 -4.79
CA GLY A 186 -8.85 -19.25 -5.91
C GLY A 186 -7.33 -19.03 -5.91
N SER A 187 -6.58 -20.00 -6.47
CA SER A 187 -5.34 -19.63 -7.14
C SER A 187 -5.71 -18.57 -8.18
N ASP A 188 -5.28 -17.33 -7.95
CA ASP A 188 -5.58 -16.20 -8.82
C ASP A 188 -5.27 -16.61 -10.26
N GLN A 189 -6.26 -16.54 -11.17
CA GLN A 189 -6.07 -16.83 -12.60
C GLN A 189 -4.87 -16.06 -13.15
N SER A 190 -4.61 -14.87 -12.60
CA SER A 190 -3.46 -14.05 -12.93
C SER A 190 -2.10 -14.73 -12.63
N ASP A 191 -1.98 -15.51 -11.56
CA ASP A 191 -0.73 -16.23 -11.27
C ASP A 191 -0.51 -17.40 -12.24
N GLN A 192 -1.59 -18.01 -12.73
CA GLN A 192 -1.51 -19.05 -13.77
C GLN A 192 -1.12 -18.45 -15.12
N ALA A 193 -1.73 -17.34 -15.53
CA ALA A 193 -1.40 -16.63 -16.77
C ALA A 193 0.07 -16.15 -16.77
N ILE A 194 0.55 -15.59 -15.65
CA ILE A 194 1.97 -15.21 -15.50
C ILE A 194 2.91 -16.43 -15.59
N LYS A 195 2.54 -17.55 -14.96
CA LYS A 195 3.34 -18.78 -15.05
C LYS A 195 3.40 -19.29 -16.49
N GLN A 196 2.27 -19.29 -17.18
CA GLN A 196 2.17 -19.71 -18.58
C GLN A 196 3.00 -18.79 -19.49
N PHE A 197 2.88 -17.49 -19.34
CA PHE A 197 3.71 -16.50 -20.05
C PHE A 197 5.22 -16.76 -19.84
N ARG A 198 5.64 -17.00 -18.59
CA ARG A 198 7.05 -17.32 -18.29
C ARG A 198 7.51 -18.66 -18.86
N MET A 199 6.63 -19.66 -18.94
CA MET A 199 6.93 -20.93 -19.61
C MET A 199 7.12 -20.72 -21.12
N MET A 200 6.24 -19.93 -21.76
CA MET A 200 6.34 -19.60 -23.18
C MET A 200 7.62 -18.80 -23.49
N GLN A 201 8.00 -17.87 -22.61
CA GLN A 201 9.27 -17.14 -22.72
C GLN A 201 10.48 -18.08 -22.67
N LYS A 202 10.46 -19.09 -21.79
CA LYS A 202 11.55 -20.07 -21.67
C LYS A 202 11.61 -21.08 -22.82
N SER A 203 10.47 -21.38 -23.44
CA SER A 203 10.36 -22.32 -24.57
C SER A 203 10.62 -21.68 -25.92
N GLU A 204 11.10 -20.42 -25.94
CA GLU A 204 11.37 -19.67 -27.19
C GLU A 204 10.17 -19.65 -28.14
N ALA A 205 8.95 -19.50 -27.58
CA ALA A 205 7.74 -19.35 -28.35
C ALA A 205 7.85 -18.17 -29.33
N ASP A 206 7.13 -18.25 -30.44
CA ASP A 206 7.14 -17.17 -31.44
C ASP A 206 6.62 -15.85 -30.83
N ALA A 207 7.12 -14.73 -31.36
CA ALA A 207 6.85 -13.40 -30.83
C ALA A 207 5.35 -13.05 -30.80
N ALA A 208 4.55 -13.59 -31.73
CA ALA A 208 3.12 -13.33 -31.79
C ALA A 208 2.39 -14.05 -30.66
N SER A 209 2.70 -15.31 -30.41
CA SER A 209 2.14 -16.10 -29.30
C SER A 209 2.53 -15.50 -27.94
N LEU A 210 3.78 -15.06 -27.82
CA LEU A 210 4.26 -14.40 -26.59
C LEU A 210 3.58 -13.05 -26.37
N CYS A 211 3.34 -12.28 -27.44
CA CYS A 211 2.59 -11.03 -27.35
C CYS A 211 1.13 -11.25 -26.92
N ASN A 212 0.45 -12.24 -27.47
CA ASN A 212 -0.91 -12.57 -27.08
C ASN A 212 -1.01 -12.98 -25.60
N ALA A 213 -0.10 -13.82 -25.12
CA ALA A 213 -0.05 -14.19 -23.71
C ALA A 213 0.29 -12.96 -22.80
N CYS A 214 1.14 -12.04 -23.28
CA CYS A 214 1.42 -10.79 -22.60
C CYS A 214 0.16 -9.90 -22.51
N VAL A 215 -0.63 -9.80 -23.58
CA VAL A 215 -1.88 -9.03 -23.61
C VAL A 215 -2.86 -9.58 -22.58
N GLU A 216 -3.02 -10.89 -22.48
CA GLU A 216 -3.90 -11.53 -21.49
C GLU A 216 -3.47 -11.15 -20.06
N VAL A 217 -2.19 -11.34 -19.75
CA VAL A 217 -1.61 -11.04 -18.42
C VAL A 217 -1.71 -9.55 -18.06
N VAL A 218 -1.41 -8.65 -19.02
CA VAL A 218 -1.44 -7.21 -18.79
C VAL A 218 -2.87 -6.69 -18.74
N SER A 219 -3.79 -7.25 -19.55
CA SER A 219 -5.22 -6.90 -19.55
C SER A 219 -5.87 -7.15 -18.20
N GLU A 220 -5.65 -8.34 -17.62
CA GLU A 220 -6.14 -8.64 -16.27
C GLU A 220 -5.66 -7.62 -15.22
N ARG A 221 -4.40 -7.23 -15.30
CA ARG A 221 -3.86 -6.22 -14.37
C ARG A 221 -4.43 -4.85 -14.65
N PHE A 222 -4.60 -4.49 -15.91
CA PHE A 222 -5.19 -3.22 -16.32
C PHE A 222 -6.63 -3.07 -15.84
N VAL A 223 -7.44 -4.13 -15.97
CA VAL A 223 -8.79 -4.22 -15.38
C VAL A 223 -8.76 -3.96 -13.88
N LYS A 224 -7.85 -4.59 -13.16
CA LYS A 224 -7.71 -4.43 -11.70
C LYS A 224 -7.27 -3.03 -11.29
N ILE A 225 -6.36 -2.40 -12.04
CA ILE A 225 -5.86 -1.04 -11.76
C ILE A 225 -6.94 0.01 -12.00
N LEU A 226 -7.63 -0.08 -13.14
CA LEU A 226 -8.64 0.89 -13.55
C LEU A 226 -10.06 0.51 -13.12
N ARG A 227 -10.23 -0.71 -12.57
CA ARG A 227 -11.49 -1.25 -12.06
C ARG A 227 -12.59 -1.25 -13.10
N LEU A 228 -12.23 -1.77 -14.24
CA LEU A 228 -13.19 -1.92 -15.32
C LEU A 228 -14.17 -3.03 -14.99
N GLU A 229 -15.45 -2.82 -15.29
CA GLU A 229 -16.48 -3.83 -15.13
C GLU A 229 -16.44 -4.90 -16.24
N THR A 230 -15.80 -4.57 -17.35
CA THR A 230 -15.67 -5.44 -18.52
C THR A 230 -14.22 -5.50 -18.99
N GLU A 231 -13.86 -6.56 -19.68
CA GLU A 231 -12.54 -6.67 -20.30
C GLU A 231 -12.32 -5.58 -21.34
N PRO A 232 -11.14 -4.94 -21.34
CA PRO A 232 -10.83 -3.91 -22.31
C PRO A 232 -10.56 -4.53 -23.68
N GLU A 233 -11.03 -3.87 -24.72
CA GLU A 233 -10.69 -4.21 -26.10
C GLU A 233 -9.18 -3.93 -26.31
N PRO A 234 -8.36 -4.94 -26.66
CA PRO A 234 -6.90 -4.80 -26.68
C PRO A 234 -6.37 -3.74 -27.66
N GLY A 235 -7.13 -3.43 -28.71
CA GLY A 235 -6.79 -2.41 -29.73
C GLY A 235 -7.25 -0.99 -29.43
N ARG A 236 -8.06 -0.81 -28.37
CA ARG A 236 -8.61 0.52 -28.03
C ARG A 236 -7.58 1.35 -27.24
N PRO A 237 -7.54 2.69 -27.44
CA PRO A 237 -6.63 3.56 -26.71
C PRO A 237 -6.78 3.45 -25.19
N LEU A 238 -5.65 3.32 -24.48
CA LEU A 238 -5.62 3.14 -23.02
C LEU A 238 -6.24 4.34 -22.27
N MET A 239 -6.08 5.55 -22.81
CA MET A 239 -6.66 6.77 -22.27
C MET A 239 -8.21 6.75 -22.28
N ALA A 240 -8.82 5.99 -23.21
CA ALA A 240 -10.27 5.87 -23.30
C ALA A 240 -10.87 5.07 -22.12
N TYR A 241 -10.05 4.36 -21.38
CA TYR A 241 -10.42 3.62 -20.16
C TYR A 241 -10.13 4.41 -18.87
N GLY A 242 -9.69 5.66 -18.98
CA GLY A 242 -9.37 6.50 -17.82
C GLY A 242 -7.98 6.28 -17.25
N LEU A 243 -7.02 5.77 -18.06
CA LEU A 243 -5.62 5.70 -17.64
C LEU A 243 -5.07 7.09 -17.34
N ASP A 244 -4.75 7.36 -16.10
CA ASP A 244 -4.10 8.57 -15.62
C ASP A 244 -2.61 8.33 -15.30
N SER A 245 -1.91 9.39 -14.90
CA SER A 245 -0.49 9.30 -14.57
C SER A 245 -0.20 8.37 -13.40
N LEU A 246 -1.12 8.26 -12.43
CA LEU A 246 -0.93 7.41 -11.24
C LEU A 246 -1.11 5.95 -11.59
N SER A 247 -2.17 5.61 -12.30
CA SER A 247 -2.42 4.25 -12.81
C SER A 247 -1.36 3.79 -13.82
N ALA A 248 -0.83 4.71 -14.63
CA ALA A 248 0.30 4.41 -15.52
C ALA A 248 1.58 4.06 -14.73
N VAL A 249 1.88 4.78 -13.66
CA VAL A 249 3.02 4.45 -12.76
C VAL A 249 2.78 3.09 -12.09
N GLU A 250 1.56 2.81 -11.68
CA GLU A 250 1.23 1.52 -11.07
C GLU A 250 1.43 0.35 -12.05
N LEU A 251 0.91 0.49 -13.27
CA LEU A 251 1.07 -0.52 -14.31
C LEU A 251 2.54 -0.73 -14.67
N ARG A 252 3.32 0.36 -14.80
CA ARG A 252 4.76 0.32 -15.03
C ARG A 252 5.49 -0.49 -13.95
N ASN A 253 5.23 -0.18 -12.69
CA ASN A 253 5.87 -0.86 -11.57
C ASN A 253 5.52 -2.34 -11.53
N TRP A 254 4.27 -2.68 -11.82
CA TRP A 254 3.83 -4.06 -11.89
C TRP A 254 4.51 -4.82 -13.04
N ILE A 255 4.60 -4.23 -14.24
CA ILE A 255 5.32 -4.82 -15.38
C ILE A 255 6.79 -5.09 -15.02
N ARG A 256 7.46 -4.13 -14.38
CA ARG A 256 8.84 -4.29 -13.92
C ARG A 256 9.00 -5.46 -12.94
N VAL A 257 8.12 -5.55 -11.94
CA VAL A 257 8.21 -6.58 -10.88
C VAL A 257 7.80 -7.96 -11.40
N LYS A 258 6.72 -8.03 -12.17
CA LYS A 258 6.14 -9.33 -12.59
C LYS A 258 6.68 -9.86 -13.91
N LEU A 259 7.00 -8.98 -14.85
CA LEU A 259 7.51 -9.37 -16.17
C LEU A 259 9.01 -9.09 -16.34
N GLY A 260 9.65 -8.38 -15.42
CA GLY A 260 11.08 -8.08 -15.48
C GLY A 260 11.49 -7.07 -16.54
N VAL A 261 10.56 -6.26 -17.04
CA VAL A 261 10.77 -5.31 -18.13
C VAL A 261 10.73 -3.88 -17.63
N GLU A 262 11.75 -3.09 -17.93
CA GLU A 262 11.78 -1.68 -17.59
C GLU A 262 11.15 -0.82 -18.69
N LEU A 263 10.07 -0.14 -18.31
CA LEU A 263 9.38 0.87 -19.12
C LEU A 263 9.40 2.21 -18.40
N THR A 264 9.34 3.28 -19.18
CA THR A 264 9.06 4.61 -18.63
C THR A 264 7.54 4.82 -18.48
N THR A 265 7.13 5.79 -17.68
CA THR A 265 5.71 6.16 -17.58
C THR A 265 5.18 6.65 -18.93
N LEU A 266 6.02 7.35 -19.70
CA LEU A 266 5.69 7.80 -21.05
C LEU A 266 5.50 6.62 -22.04
N ASP A 267 6.20 5.52 -21.86
CA ASP A 267 5.99 4.32 -22.68
C ASP A 267 4.57 3.77 -22.51
N ILE A 268 3.99 3.91 -21.34
CA ILE A 268 2.64 3.45 -21.03
C ILE A 268 1.59 4.48 -21.44
N THR A 269 1.77 5.74 -21.09
CA THR A 269 0.80 6.79 -21.44
C THR A 269 0.72 7.06 -22.92
N ASN A 270 1.81 6.87 -23.66
CA ASN A 270 1.86 7.04 -25.12
C ASN A 270 1.54 5.74 -25.88
N ALA A 271 1.34 4.62 -25.19
CA ALA A 271 0.92 3.39 -25.86
C ALA A 271 -0.48 3.55 -26.41
N GLY A 272 -0.62 3.37 -27.74
CA GLY A 272 -1.88 3.53 -28.44
C GLY A 272 -2.93 2.48 -28.05
N SER A 273 -2.49 1.33 -27.50
CA SER A 273 -3.38 0.23 -27.09
C SER A 273 -2.62 -0.76 -26.19
N LEU A 274 -3.36 -1.73 -25.59
CA LEU A 274 -2.73 -2.84 -24.85
C LEU A 274 -1.82 -3.67 -25.76
N ILE A 275 -2.19 -3.86 -27.03
CA ILE A 275 -1.35 -4.59 -28.00
C ILE A 275 0.00 -3.89 -28.17
N THR A 276 0.00 -2.59 -28.48
CA THR A 276 1.23 -1.83 -28.69
C THR A 276 2.09 -1.75 -27.44
N LEU A 277 1.46 -1.71 -26.26
CA LEU A 277 2.18 -1.79 -24.98
C LEU A 277 2.86 -3.15 -24.82
N CYS A 278 2.13 -4.25 -25.08
CA CYS A 278 2.65 -5.61 -24.94
C CYS A 278 3.72 -5.95 -25.98
N GLU A 279 3.61 -5.47 -27.21
CA GLU A 279 4.67 -5.56 -28.22
C GLU A 279 5.96 -4.92 -27.69
N LYS A 280 5.85 -3.76 -27.06
CA LYS A 280 6.98 -3.07 -26.44
C LYS A 280 7.54 -3.83 -25.22
N VAL A 281 6.68 -4.45 -24.42
CA VAL A 281 7.10 -5.32 -23.31
C VAL A 281 7.88 -6.51 -23.86
N VAL A 282 7.35 -7.21 -24.84
CA VAL A 282 7.97 -8.40 -25.44
C VAL A 282 9.31 -8.06 -26.09
N SER A 283 9.41 -6.92 -26.78
CA SER A 283 10.66 -6.47 -27.40
C SER A 283 11.78 -6.17 -26.40
N LYS A 284 11.45 -5.87 -25.16
CA LYS A 284 12.39 -5.56 -24.07
C LYS A 284 12.60 -6.72 -23.08
N LEU A 285 12.00 -7.89 -23.32
CA LEU A 285 12.27 -9.06 -22.50
C LEU A 285 13.75 -9.46 -22.60
N PRO A 286 14.38 -9.82 -21.47
CA PRO A 286 15.74 -10.36 -21.51
C PRO A 286 15.72 -11.65 -22.35
N GLN A 287 16.54 -11.66 -23.41
CA GLN A 287 16.76 -12.88 -24.19
C GLN A 287 17.47 -13.89 -23.29
N SER A 288 17.00 -15.13 -23.27
CA SER A 288 17.69 -16.20 -22.58
C SER A 288 19.11 -16.29 -23.15
N GLU A 289 20.12 -16.10 -22.28
CA GLU A 289 21.51 -16.40 -22.64
C GLU A 289 21.59 -17.89 -22.98
N SER A 290 21.39 -18.21 -24.23
CA SER A 290 21.70 -19.52 -24.79
C SER A 290 23.19 -19.66 -24.88
N ALA A 291 23.75 -20.49 -24.00
CA ALA A 291 24.91 -21.36 -24.20
C ALA A 291 25.98 -20.89 -25.19
N GLU A 292 26.85 -19.96 -24.80
CA GLU A 292 28.23 -19.92 -25.30
C GLU A 292 29.18 -20.12 -24.12
N LYS A 293 29.30 -21.33 -23.65
CA LYS A 293 30.48 -21.84 -22.92
C LYS A 293 30.58 -23.34 -23.08
N LYS A 294 31.02 -23.75 -24.29
CA LYS A 294 31.80 -24.97 -24.50
C LYS A 294 32.53 -24.78 -25.81
N ILE A 295 33.80 -24.47 -25.72
CA ILE A 295 34.95 -24.88 -26.54
C ILE A 295 36.02 -23.81 -26.32
N GLY A 296 37.04 -24.18 -25.58
CA GLY A 296 38.26 -23.41 -25.39
C GLY A 296 39.01 -23.94 -24.17
#